data_6132581a0f46476f06cbe69d683da400
#
_entry.id   6132581a0f46476f06cbe69d683da400
#
_cell.length_a   1.000
_cell.length_b   1.000
_cell.length_c   1.000
_cell.angle_alpha   90.00
_cell.angle_beta   90.00
_cell.angle_gamma   90.00
#
_symmetry.space_group_name_H-M   'P 1'
#
loop_
_entity.id
_entity.type
_entity.pdbx_description
1 polymer ?
#
loop_
_entity_poly.entity_id
_entity_poly.type
_entity_poly.pdbx_seq_one_letter_code
_entity_poly.pdbx_strand_id
1 'polypeptide(L)'
;MKIRAKMILSTAAVAMSCALLAGCGGSSSSSAPAASSQAASSVASSAVSEAASAMAEGTNGTDALDDAMNTLLDTNPISNQFEIAAMNIEYDFGIQADDITSYKGVKSNDNGDAGLVLVIQAAAGKAQNVVDALTTYQKDQVAFYGNYAEFAQAQSNVENAVIGSNDSDLVVMVIASNECSADLSSAVDSVLGK
;
A
#
# COMPACT_ATOMS: atom_id res chain seq x y z
N MET A 1 15.98 -47.49 -10.65
CA MET A 1 17.00 -46.56 -11.13
C MET A 1 17.12 -45.41 -10.12
N LYS A 2 18.22 -45.37 -9.37
CA LYS A 2 18.43 -44.45 -8.23
C LYS A 2 19.13 -43.21 -8.74
N ILE A 3 18.51 -42.04 -8.60
CA ILE A 3 19.15 -40.74 -8.88
C ILE A 3 19.38 -40.01 -7.55
N ARG A 4 20.66 -39.78 -7.30
CA ARG A 4 21.19 -39.20 -6.06
C ARG A 4 21.03 -37.67 -6.04
N ALA A 5 20.52 -37.13 -4.95
CA ALA A 5 20.53 -35.73 -4.59
C ALA A 5 21.99 -35.23 -4.42
N LYS A 6 22.32 -34.09 -4.98
CA LYS A 6 23.51 -33.31 -4.64
C LYS A 6 23.05 -32.04 -3.92
N MET A 7 23.27 -32.01 -2.62
CA MET A 7 23.26 -30.81 -1.79
C MET A 7 24.47 -29.93 -2.15
N ILE A 8 24.24 -28.66 -2.43
CA ILE A 8 25.29 -27.63 -2.46
C ILE A 8 24.96 -26.66 -1.33
N LEU A 9 25.78 -26.73 -0.27
CA LEU A 9 25.84 -25.76 0.81
C LEU A 9 26.67 -24.58 0.34
N SER A 10 26.09 -23.37 0.30
CA SER A 10 26.83 -22.13 0.13
C SER A 10 26.65 -21.27 1.39
N THR A 11 27.67 -21.28 2.24
CA THR A 11 27.85 -20.38 3.37
C THR A 11 28.51 -19.09 2.88
N ALA A 12 27.81 -17.95 2.96
CA ALA A 12 28.39 -16.62 2.82
C ALA A 12 28.31 -15.92 4.17
N ALA A 13 29.47 -15.75 4.79
CA ALA A 13 29.66 -14.93 5.99
C ALA A 13 29.80 -13.47 5.56
N VAL A 14 28.96 -12.58 6.10
CA VAL A 14 29.11 -11.13 5.95
C VAL A 14 29.48 -10.55 7.32
N ALA A 15 30.66 -9.96 7.37
CA ALA A 15 31.24 -9.33 8.55
C ALA A 15 30.59 -7.96 8.82
N MET A 16 30.12 -7.75 10.06
CA MET A 16 29.68 -6.46 10.60
C MET A 16 30.88 -5.62 10.94
N SER A 17 30.96 -4.39 10.41
CA SER A 17 31.85 -3.34 10.87
C SER A 17 31.03 -2.28 11.60
N CYS A 18 31.16 -2.24 12.94
CA CYS A 18 30.67 -1.16 13.79
C CYS A 18 31.69 -0.02 13.81
N ALA A 19 31.26 1.18 13.43
CA ALA A 19 32.00 2.41 13.71
C ALA A 19 31.23 3.25 14.73
N LEU A 20 31.78 3.31 15.95
CA LEU A 20 31.38 4.20 17.04
C LEU A 20 32.02 5.57 16.83
N LEU A 21 31.23 6.64 16.74
CA LEU A 21 31.71 8.01 16.94
C LEU A 21 31.01 8.60 18.15
N ALA A 22 31.75 8.64 19.25
CA ALA A 22 31.43 9.45 20.41
C ALA A 22 32.01 10.87 20.21
N GLY A 23 31.15 11.87 20.37
CA GLY A 23 31.53 13.27 20.39
C GLY A 23 30.83 14.00 21.53
N CYS A 24 31.54 14.17 22.65
CA CYS A 24 31.11 14.86 23.86
C CYS A 24 31.72 16.27 23.88
N GLY A 25 30.99 17.25 24.42
CA GLY A 25 31.52 18.56 24.84
C GLY A 25 30.64 19.71 24.36
N GLY A 26 30.15 20.63 25.16
CA GLY A 26 30.50 21.15 26.45
C GLY A 26 29.65 22.41 26.67
N SER A 27 29.36 22.68 27.92
CA SER A 27 28.53 23.77 28.49
C SER A 27 29.00 25.20 28.19
N SER A 28 28.09 26.17 28.15
CA SER A 28 27.93 27.26 29.13
C SER A 28 27.17 28.47 28.57
N SER A 29 26.09 28.77 29.23
CA SER A 29 25.61 30.01 29.89
C SER A 29 25.60 31.34 29.16
N SER A 30 24.43 31.91 29.20
CA SER A 30 23.99 33.24 29.67
C SER A 30 23.61 34.31 28.64
N SER A 31 22.41 34.83 28.96
CA SER A 31 21.88 36.20 28.81
C SER A 31 21.29 36.63 27.47
N ALA A 32 19.97 36.85 27.50
CA ALA A 32 19.21 37.78 26.67
C ALA A 32 19.63 39.25 26.99
N PRO A 33 19.26 40.29 26.19
CA PRO A 33 17.91 40.54 25.69
C PRO A 33 17.78 41.23 24.30
N ALA A 34 16.54 41.20 23.81
CA ALA A 34 15.76 42.19 23.10
C ALA A 34 16.09 42.65 21.68
N ALA A 35 15.02 42.61 20.93
CA ALA A 35 14.45 43.57 19.96
C ALA A 35 14.77 43.42 18.45
N SER A 36 13.68 43.17 17.80
CA SER A 36 13.13 43.79 16.59
C SER A 36 13.62 43.38 15.20
N SER A 37 12.58 43.25 14.43
CA SER A 37 12.36 43.51 12.99
C SER A 37 12.49 42.30 12.03
N GLN A 38 11.30 41.87 11.64
CA GLN A 38 10.79 41.68 10.28
C GLN A 38 11.87 41.59 9.16
N ALA A 39 11.82 40.44 8.49
CA ALA A 39 11.67 40.40 7.02
C ALA A 39 11.51 38.94 6.54
N ALA A 40 10.39 38.72 5.94
CA ALA A 40 10.08 37.84 4.82
C ALA A 40 11.14 36.80 4.38
N SER A 41 10.73 35.55 4.40
CA SER A 41 11.11 34.57 3.36
C SER A 41 10.03 33.54 3.23
N SER A 42 8.97 33.87 2.58
CA SER A 42 8.12 32.96 1.82
C SER A 42 8.93 32.59 0.57
N VAL A 43 9.43 31.40 0.51
CA VAL A 43 9.68 30.60 -0.70
C VAL A 43 10.29 29.25 -0.27
N ALA A 44 9.47 28.25 -0.06
CA ALA A 44 9.78 26.83 -0.25
C ALA A 44 8.55 25.97 0.15
N SER A 45 7.46 26.17 -0.55
CA SER A 45 6.27 25.31 -0.43
C SER A 45 5.57 25.13 -1.78
N SER A 46 6.31 25.08 -2.87
CA SER A 46 5.68 24.98 -4.19
C SER A 46 6.26 23.85 -5.06
N ALA A 47 7.12 22.99 -4.56
CA ALA A 47 7.75 21.95 -5.39
C ALA A 47 7.28 20.52 -5.08
N VAL A 48 6.43 20.31 -4.09
CA VAL A 48 5.93 18.97 -3.73
C VAL A 48 4.49 18.74 -4.21
N SER A 49 3.82 19.80 -4.68
CA SER A 49 2.41 19.73 -5.10
C SER A 49 2.21 19.42 -6.59
N GLU A 50 3.26 19.45 -7.39
CA GLU A 50 3.12 19.29 -8.85
C GLU A 50 3.31 17.83 -9.31
N ALA A 51 3.98 16.99 -8.53
CA ALA A 51 4.09 15.56 -8.83
C ALA A 51 2.84 14.76 -8.43
N ALA A 52 2.09 15.22 -7.42
CA ALA A 52 0.85 14.58 -7.01
C ALA A 52 -0.36 14.93 -7.89
N SER A 53 -0.29 16.04 -8.65
CA SER A 53 -1.36 16.45 -9.56
C SER A 53 -1.28 15.80 -10.95
N ALA A 54 -0.15 15.18 -11.31
CA ALA A 54 -0.01 14.51 -12.61
C ALA A 54 -0.64 13.11 -12.66
N MET A 55 -1.03 12.53 -11.52
CA MET A 55 -1.74 11.26 -11.43
C MET A 55 -3.28 11.38 -11.39
N ALA A 56 -3.83 12.58 -11.39
CA ALA A 56 -5.25 12.81 -11.08
C ALA A 56 -6.13 13.22 -12.27
N GLU A 57 -5.64 13.23 -13.50
CA GLU A 57 -6.48 13.62 -14.66
C GLU A 57 -6.41 12.63 -15.83
N GLY A 58 -6.99 11.46 -15.61
CA GLY A 58 -7.41 10.56 -16.67
C GLY A 58 -8.93 10.40 -16.64
N THR A 59 -9.66 11.33 -17.23
CA THR A 59 -11.13 11.44 -17.15
C THR A 59 -11.95 10.37 -17.89
N ASN A 60 -11.35 9.30 -18.40
CA ASN A 60 -12.06 8.18 -19.06
C ASN A 60 -12.03 6.86 -18.28
N GLY A 61 -11.48 6.83 -17.06
CA GLY A 61 -11.41 5.64 -16.21
C GLY A 61 -12.12 5.79 -14.86
N THR A 62 -12.54 7.00 -14.51
CA THR A 62 -13.11 7.27 -13.18
C THR A 62 -14.46 6.62 -12.99
N ASP A 63 -15.37 6.68 -13.96
CA ASP A 63 -16.72 6.13 -13.84
C ASP A 63 -16.67 4.59 -13.68
N ALA A 64 -15.83 3.90 -14.47
CA ALA A 64 -15.66 2.44 -14.36
C ALA A 64 -15.01 2.03 -13.04
N LEU A 65 -14.05 2.80 -12.53
CA LEU A 65 -13.45 2.56 -11.22
C LEU A 65 -14.47 2.87 -10.10
N ASP A 66 -15.32 3.88 -10.25
CA ASP A 66 -16.38 4.21 -9.30
C ASP A 66 -17.42 3.09 -9.23
N ASP A 67 -17.88 2.58 -10.35
CA ASP A 67 -18.83 1.47 -10.41
C ASP A 67 -18.23 0.20 -9.78
N ALA A 68 -16.97 -0.10 -10.07
CA ALA A 68 -16.25 -1.21 -9.45
C ALA A 68 -16.15 -1.03 -7.93
N MET A 69 -15.73 0.16 -7.46
CA MET A 69 -15.65 0.48 -6.04
C MET A 69 -16.99 0.32 -5.33
N ASN A 70 -18.06 0.86 -5.91
CA ASN A 70 -19.41 0.76 -5.33
C ASN A 70 -19.84 -0.70 -5.22
N THR A 71 -19.66 -1.50 -6.28
CA THR A 71 -20.00 -2.93 -6.28
C THR A 71 -19.25 -3.69 -5.19
N LEU A 72 -17.97 -3.41 -5.01
CA LEU A 72 -17.14 -4.08 -4.02
C LEU A 72 -17.44 -3.62 -2.59
N LEU A 73 -17.72 -2.33 -2.38
CA LEU A 73 -18.09 -1.79 -1.07
C LEU A 73 -19.49 -2.22 -0.62
N ASP A 74 -20.42 -2.43 -1.54
CA ASP A 74 -21.73 -3.01 -1.23
C ASP A 74 -21.59 -4.45 -0.70
N THR A 75 -20.58 -5.19 -1.17
CA THR A 75 -20.30 -6.56 -0.72
C THR A 75 -19.37 -6.60 0.50
N ASN A 76 -18.42 -5.67 0.59
CA ASN A 76 -17.45 -5.54 1.67
C ASN A 76 -17.59 -4.17 2.36
N PRO A 77 -18.57 -3.97 3.22
CA PRO A 77 -18.78 -2.69 3.88
C PRO A 77 -17.59 -2.35 4.80
N ILE A 78 -17.12 -1.12 4.71
CA ILE A 78 -16.04 -0.56 5.56
C ILE A 78 -16.61 0.72 6.18
N SER A 79 -16.90 0.71 7.49
CA SER A 79 -17.60 1.81 8.15
C SER A 79 -16.72 3.04 8.37
N ASN A 80 -15.45 2.84 8.73
CA ASN A 80 -14.49 3.91 8.99
C ASN A 80 -13.42 3.90 7.90
N GLN A 81 -13.71 4.56 6.78
CA GLN A 81 -12.87 4.52 5.59
C GLN A 81 -11.72 5.52 5.67
N PHE A 82 -10.54 5.05 5.32
CA PHE A 82 -9.37 5.85 4.96
C PHE A 82 -9.14 5.73 3.46
N GLU A 83 -9.20 6.86 2.75
CA GLU A 83 -8.97 6.91 1.31
C GLU A 83 -7.48 6.68 1.01
N ILE A 84 -7.20 5.83 0.02
CA ILE A 84 -5.85 5.52 -0.43
C ILE A 84 -5.35 6.64 -1.33
N ALA A 85 -4.32 7.34 -0.88
CA ALA A 85 -3.67 8.41 -1.62
C ALA A 85 -2.52 7.88 -2.50
N ALA A 86 -2.02 8.69 -3.45
CA ALA A 86 -0.91 8.32 -4.33
C ALA A 86 0.34 7.86 -3.58
N MET A 87 0.63 8.48 -2.45
CA MET A 87 1.75 8.09 -1.59
C MET A 87 1.59 6.66 -1.05
N ASN A 88 0.37 6.23 -0.73
CA ASN A 88 0.13 4.87 -0.27
C ASN A 88 0.36 3.84 -1.40
N ILE A 89 0.01 4.18 -2.65
CA ILE A 89 0.25 3.30 -3.80
C ILE A 89 1.73 2.95 -3.92
N GLU A 90 2.60 3.94 -3.80
CA GLU A 90 4.05 3.73 -3.93
C GLU A 90 4.66 3.12 -2.66
N TYR A 91 4.37 3.69 -1.47
CA TYR A 91 5.08 3.31 -0.24
C TYR A 91 4.46 2.13 0.49
N ASP A 92 3.12 2.01 0.54
CA ASP A 92 2.46 0.91 1.24
C ASP A 92 2.37 -0.33 0.34
N PHE A 93 1.93 -0.14 -0.91
CA PHE A 93 1.70 -1.25 -1.85
C PHE A 93 2.91 -1.56 -2.75
N GLY A 94 3.93 -0.71 -2.79
CA GLY A 94 5.14 -0.91 -3.60
C GLY A 94 4.89 -0.83 -5.12
N ILE A 95 3.78 -0.23 -5.54
CA ILE A 95 3.41 -0.12 -6.95
C ILE A 95 4.09 1.10 -7.56
N GLN A 96 4.79 0.90 -8.68
CA GLN A 96 5.47 1.99 -9.38
C GLN A 96 4.46 2.88 -10.12
N ALA A 97 4.69 4.18 -10.11
CA ALA A 97 3.84 5.16 -10.78
C ALA A 97 3.64 4.86 -12.28
N ASP A 98 4.70 4.36 -12.95
CA ASP A 98 4.67 4.03 -14.38
C ASP A 98 3.90 2.73 -14.69
N ASP A 99 3.53 1.94 -13.68
CA ASP A 99 2.79 0.70 -13.85
C ASP A 99 1.27 0.92 -13.79
N ILE A 100 0.80 2.13 -13.47
CA ILE A 100 -0.63 2.43 -13.33
C ILE A 100 -1.03 3.71 -14.08
N THR A 101 -2.29 3.80 -14.47
CA THR A 101 -2.88 5.01 -15.07
C THR A 101 -3.87 5.70 -14.16
N SER A 102 -4.61 4.92 -13.36
CA SER A 102 -5.56 5.44 -12.37
C SER A 102 -5.83 4.38 -11.29
N TYR A 103 -6.35 4.81 -10.17
CA TYR A 103 -6.74 3.93 -9.08
C TYR A 103 -7.83 4.57 -8.22
N LYS A 104 -8.56 3.74 -7.49
CA LYS A 104 -9.42 4.11 -6.36
C LYS A 104 -9.31 3.06 -5.29
N GLY A 105 -9.34 3.49 -4.03
CA GLY A 105 -9.30 2.54 -2.94
C GLY A 105 -9.57 3.17 -1.59
N VAL A 106 -10.09 2.34 -0.71
CA VAL A 106 -10.28 2.65 0.70
C VAL A 106 -9.82 1.47 1.55
N LYS A 107 -9.32 1.78 2.73
CA LYS A 107 -9.02 0.78 3.76
C LYS A 107 -9.68 1.14 5.08
N SER A 108 -9.88 0.15 5.93
CA SER A 108 -10.37 0.38 7.28
C SER A 108 -9.36 1.19 8.09
N ASN A 109 -9.87 2.17 8.85
CA ASN A 109 -9.10 2.94 9.83
C ASN A 109 -9.34 2.44 11.26
N ASP A 110 -10.06 1.33 11.42
CA ASP A 110 -10.33 0.73 12.72
C ASP A 110 -9.19 -0.19 13.15
N ASN A 111 -8.82 -0.08 14.42
CA ASN A 111 -7.75 -0.91 14.95
C ASN A 111 -8.15 -2.39 14.92
N GLY A 112 -7.31 -3.22 14.32
CA GLY A 112 -7.54 -4.66 14.19
C GLY A 112 -8.51 -5.05 13.08
N ASP A 113 -8.85 -4.12 12.18
CA ASP A 113 -9.57 -4.40 10.94
C ASP A 113 -8.65 -4.18 9.73
N ALA A 114 -8.50 -5.22 8.90
CA ALA A 114 -7.67 -5.19 7.70
C ALA A 114 -8.46 -4.87 6.42
N GLY A 115 -9.74 -4.53 6.56
CA GLY A 115 -10.64 -4.28 5.42
C GLY A 115 -10.03 -3.35 4.38
N LEU A 116 -10.03 -3.77 3.13
CA LEU A 116 -9.47 -3.05 1.98
C LEU A 116 -10.30 -3.31 0.73
N VAL A 117 -10.56 -2.26 -0.02
CA VAL A 117 -11.02 -2.33 -1.42
C VAL A 117 -10.11 -1.43 -2.24
N LEU A 118 -9.43 -1.99 -3.22
CA LEU A 118 -8.52 -1.27 -4.10
C LEU A 118 -8.73 -1.73 -5.54
N VAL A 119 -9.04 -0.78 -6.41
CA VAL A 119 -9.23 -0.98 -7.85
C VAL A 119 -8.21 -0.13 -8.59
N ILE A 120 -7.45 -0.74 -9.49
CA ILE A 120 -6.35 -0.12 -10.21
C ILE A 120 -6.51 -0.37 -11.69
N GLN A 121 -6.48 0.68 -12.50
CA GLN A 121 -6.23 0.56 -13.93
C GLN A 121 -4.73 0.58 -14.15
N ALA A 122 -4.15 -0.59 -14.44
CA ALA A 122 -2.74 -0.68 -14.77
C ALA A 122 -2.45 -0.05 -16.14
N ALA A 123 -1.22 0.37 -16.35
CA ALA A 123 -0.73 0.73 -17.67
C ALA A 123 -0.72 -0.50 -18.59
N ALA A 124 -0.81 -0.30 -19.89
CA ALA A 124 -0.94 -1.38 -20.87
C ALA A 124 0.12 -2.48 -20.68
N GLY A 125 -0.33 -3.70 -20.42
CA GLY A 125 0.52 -4.88 -20.19
C GLY A 125 1.24 -4.89 -18.83
N LYS A 126 0.85 -4.05 -17.88
CA LYS A 126 1.45 -3.94 -16.55
C LYS A 126 0.62 -4.56 -15.42
N ALA A 127 -0.53 -5.12 -15.73
CA ALA A 127 -1.41 -5.73 -14.72
C ALA A 127 -0.67 -6.76 -13.84
N GLN A 128 0.22 -7.57 -14.42
CA GLN A 128 0.97 -8.56 -13.67
C GLN A 128 1.94 -7.94 -12.66
N ASN A 129 2.60 -6.82 -13.01
CA ASN A 129 3.47 -6.10 -12.08
C ASN A 129 2.68 -5.62 -10.85
N VAL A 130 1.47 -5.09 -11.10
CA VAL A 130 0.56 -4.64 -10.03
C VAL A 130 0.10 -5.81 -9.16
N VAL A 131 -0.29 -6.93 -9.78
CA VAL A 131 -0.69 -8.16 -9.05
C VAL A 131 0.46 -8.69 -8.17
N ASP A 132 1.69 -8.68 -8.68
CA ASP A 132 2.87 -9.14 -7.93
C ASP A 132 3.18 -8.23 -6.73
N ALA A 133 3.05 -6.92 -6.90
CA ALA A 133 3.20 -5.94 -5.83
C ALA A 133 2.13 -6.13 -4.75
N LEU A 134 0.85 -6.27 -5.14
CA LEU A 134 -0.26 -6.53 -4.20
C LEU A 134 -0.12 -7.88 -3.49
N THR A 135 0.40 -8.90 -4.16
CA THR A 135 0.70 -10.19 -3.54
C THR A 135 1.82 -10.08 -2.50
N THR A 136 2.80 -9.22 -2.75
CA THR A 136 3.86 -8.94 -1.78
C THR A 136 3.30 -8.20 -0.58
N TYR A 137 2.49 -7.16 -0.81
CA TYR A 137 1.77 -6.45 0.25
C TYR A 137 0.94 -7.40 1.12
N GLN A 138 0.16 -8.32 0.51
CA GLN A 138 -0.60 -9.32 1.24
C GLN A 138 0.29 -10.13 2.19
N LYS A 139 1.41 -10.65 1.72
CA LYS A 139 2.35 -11.45 2.54
C LYS A 139 2.91 -10.65 3.70
N ASP A 140 3.26 -9.39 3.47
CA ASP A 140 3.78 -8.49 4.50
C ASP A 140 2.72 -8.19 5.56
N GLN A 141 1.46 -7.99 5.15
CA GLN A 141 0.34 -7.79 6.08
C GLN A 141 0.03 -9.05 6.89
N VAL A 142 0.06 -10.24 6.29
CA VAL A 142 -0.07 -11.52 7.03
C VAL A 142 1.01 -11.63 8.11
N ALA A 143 2.26 -11.32 7.76
CA ALA A 143 3.36 -11.33 8.72
C ALA A 143 3.19 -10.26 9.83
N PHE A 144 2.70 -9.07 9.47
CA PHE A 144 2.45 -7.99 10.42
C PHE A 144 1.38 -8.39 11.44
N TYR A 145 0.18 -8.79 10.99
CA TYR A 145 -0.92 -9.16 11.88
C TYR A 145 -0.61 -10.43 12.68
N GLY A 146 0.15 -11.36 12.11
CA GLY A 146 0.55 -12.61 12.79
C GLY A 146 1.45 -12.43 14.01
N ASN A 147 2.02 -11.23 14.21
CA ASN A 147 2.78 -10.91 15.43
C ASN A 147 1.90 -10.57 16.64
N TYR A 148 0.59 -10.41 16.44
CA TYR A 148 -0.33 -9.93 17.47
C TYR A 148 -1.54 -10.87 17.56
N ALA A 149 -1.65 -11.61 18.66
CA ALA A 149 -2.73 -12.59 18.85
C ALA A 149 -4.13 -11.95 18.83
N GLU A 150 -4.24 -10.68 19.24
CA GLU A 150 -5.49 -9.91 19.21
C GLU A 150 -5.97 -9.58 17.79
N PHE A 151 -5.10 -9.68 16.79
CA PHE A 151 -5.42 -9.42 15.39
C PHE A 151 -5.62 -10.68 14.55
N ALA A 152 -5.91 -11.81 15.18
CA ALA A 152 -6.11 -13.08 14.46
C ALA A 152 -7.19 -13.02 13.38
N GLN A 153 -8.26 -12.21 13.58
CA GLN A 153 -9.30 -12.02 12.56
C GLN A 153 -8.75 -11.23 11.37
N ALA A 154 -8.04 -10.13 11.61
CA ALA A 154 -7.41 -9.35 10.55
C ALA A 154 -6.38 -10.19 9.77
N GLN A 155 -5.58 -10.99 10.46
CA GLN A 155 -4.65 -11.92 9.81
C GLN A 155 -5.39 -12.88 8.88
N SER A 156 -6.45 -13.53 9.38
CA SER A 156 -7.26 -14.45 8.57
C SER A 156 -7.90 -13.75 7.37
N ASN A 157 -8.39 -12.51 7.53
CA ASN A 157 -8.98 -11.74 6.43
C ASN A 157 -7.93 -11.43 5.35
N VAL A 158 -6.70 -11.08 5.74
CA VAL A 158 -5.59 -10.84 4.80
C VAL A 158 -5.13 -12.12 4.11
N GLU A 159 -5.04 -13.25 4.83
CA GLU A 159 -4.69 -14.55 4.24
C GLU A 159 -5.67 -14.95 3.13
N ASN A 160 -6.94 -14.59 3.28
CA ASN A 160 -8.02 -14.85 2.33
C ASN A 160 -8.31 -13.67 1.39
N ALA A 161 -7.39 -12.71 1.25
CA ALA A 161 -7.54 -11.60 0.31
C ALA A 161 -7.75 -12.10 -1.13
N VAL A 162 -8.65 -11.45 -1.85
CA VAL A 162 -8.90 -11.73 -3.27
C VAL A 162 -8.14 -10.72 -4.12
N ILE A 163 -7.24 -11.21 -4.96
CA ILE A 163 -6.49 -10.39 -5.92
C ILE A 163 -6.77 -10.97 -7.31
N GLY A 164 -7.13 -10.12 -8.25
CA GLY A 164 -7.39 -10.53 -9.63
C GLY A 164 -7.17 -9.42 -10.63
N SER A 165 -7.06 -9.80 -11.89
CA SER A 165 -6.97 -8.88 -13.03
C SER A 165 -7.74 -9.41 -14.22
N ASN A 166 -8.03 -8.55 -15.20
CA ASN A 166 -8.64 -8.93 -16.47
C ASN A 166 -7.76 -8.51 -17.66
N ASP A 167 -8.22 -8.88 -18.89
CA ASP A 167 -7.50 -8.59 -20.13
C ASP A 167 -7.46 -7.09 -20.49
N SER A 168 -8.22 -6.25 -19.79
CA SER A 168 -8.22 -4.79 -19.96
C SER A 168 -7.29 -4.08 -18.97
N ASP A 169 -6.34 -4.80 -18.37
CA ASP A 169 -5.40 -4.31 -17.36
C ASP A 169 -6.07 -3.73 -16.10
N LEU A 170 -7.35 -4.09 -15.83
CA LEU A 170 -7.99 -3.77 -14.55
C LEU A 170 -7.53 -4.77 -13.49
N VAL A 171 -7.04 -4.27 -12.37
CA VAL A 171 -6.57 -5.06 -11.22
C VAL A 171 -7.38 -4.71 -10.00
N VAL A 172 -7.79 -5.72 -9.24
CA VAL A 172 -8.58 -5.56 -8.01
C VAL A 172 -7.92 -6.31 -6.87
N MET A 173 -7.87 -5.70 -5.70
CA MET A 173 -7.56 -6.34 -4.43
C MET A 173 -8.64 -6.03 -3.41
N VAL A 174 -9.19 -7.08 -2.78
CA VAL A 174 -10.16 -6.94 -1.69
C VAL A 174 -9.72 -7.79 -0.50
N ILE A 175 -9.69 -7.17 0.67
CA ILE A 175 -9.53 -7.84 1.96
C ILE A 175 -10.82 -7.63 2.74
N ALA A 176 -11.42 -8.71 3.24
CA ALA A 176 -12.63 -8.62 4.04
C ALA A 176 -12.45 -7.69 5.23
N SER A 177 -13.41 -6.79 5.45
CA SER A 177 -13.53 -6.09 6.72
C SER A 177 -14.06 -7.05 7.80
N ASN A 178 -13.94 -6.66 9.06
CA ASN A 178 -14.52 -7.45 10.15
C ASN A 178 -16.06 -7.50 10.12
N GLU A 179 -16.69 -6.62 9.33
CA GLU A 179 -18.16 -6.57 9.13
C GLU A 179 -18.59 -7.42 7.92
N CYS A 180 -17.66 -7.82 7.05
CA CYS A 180 -17.95 -8.58 5.85
C CYS A 180 -18.28 -10.03 6.18
N SER A 181 -19.42 -10.51 5.65
CA SER A 181 -19.82 -11.92 5.73
C SER A 181 -20.10 -12.54 4.35
N ALA A 182 -19.82 -11.80 3.29
CA ALA A 182 -20.10 -12.20 1.91
C ALA A 182 -18.91 -12.90 1.26
N ASP A 183 -19.16 -13.62 0.17
CA ASP A 183 -18.13 -14.17 -0.70
C ASP A 183 -17.59 -13.07 -1.62
N LEU A 184 -16.37 -12.64 -1.36
CA LEU A 184 -15.70 -11.58 -2.11
C LEU A 184 -15.22 -12.03 -3.49
N SER A 185 -14.98 -13.33 -3.69
CA SER A 185 -14.51 -13.86 -4.97
C SER A 185 -15.53 -13.60 -6.08
N SER A 186 -16.81 -13.86 -5.81
CA SER A 186 -17.88 -13.61 -6.78
C SER A 186 -18.04 -12.13 -7.13
N ALA A 187 -17.85 -11.23 -6.16
CA ALA A 187 -17.91 -9.79 -6.40
C ALA A 187 -16.73 -9.30 -7.26
N VAL A 188 -15.52 -9.80 -6.97
CA VAL A 188 -14.32 -9.51 -7.75
C VAL A 188 -14.45 -10.05 -9.16
N ASP A 189 -14.93 -11.28 -9.35
CA ASP A 189 -15.16 -11.86 -10.68
C ASP A 189 -16.18 -11.04 -11.48
N SER A 190 -17.24 -10.58 -10.85
CA SER A 190 -18.24 -9.70 -11.49
C SER A 190 -17.62 -8.39 -11.98
N VAL A 191 -16.77 -7.75 -11.16
CA VAL A 191 -16.08 -6.50 -11.52
C VAL A 191 -15.07 -6.73 -12.65
N LEU A 192 -14.39 -7.89 -12.64
CA LEU A 192 -13.41 -8.25 -13.68
C LEU A 192 -14.05 -8.80 -14.96
N GLY A 193 -15.38 -9.02 -14.98
CA GLY A 193 -16.10 -9.56 -16.13
C GLY A 193 -15.80 -11.03 -16.40
N LYS A 194 -15.64 -11.83 -15.36
CA LYS A 194 -15.34 -13.27 -15.40
C LYS A 194 -16.56 -14.12 -15.07
#